data_141ea77f7cc0aba1c577869f1c94f36d
#
_entry.id   141ea77f7cc0aba1c577869f1c94f36d
#
_cell.length_a   1.000
_cell.length_b   1.000
_cell.length_c   1.000
_cell.angle_alpha   90.00
_cell.angle_beta   90.00
_cell.angle_gamma   90.00
#
_symmetry.space_group_name_H-M   'P 1'
#
loop_
_entity.id
_entity.type
_entity.pdbx_description
1 polymer ?
#
loop_
_entity_poly.entity_id
_entity_poly.type
_entity_poly.pdbx_seq_one_letter_code
_entity_poly.pdbx_strand_id
1 'polypeptide(L)'
;SDILDDNASLHFGYSNHMDVVLSKHDTIWQGMTDFETSNLLPNIESVLEEEDNILFLPLHVLDHTIGYAALVYEPDKMNMEQLYQFLMNVSTALETMKVHQRQQSIISSLENKYIHDPLTGLFNRRGFYQKVLPDFNRCINEEKHFIAISVDLNGLKKINDTYGHSDGDIAISAIGNILINSSFQDETCARFGGDEFVMAGPLADGLDANDFWDKIHQNINIYNKMHHNPYDVSASIGIITGIPTPEISLDDFIKAADEEMYKDKVLHHQLREQ
;
A
#
# COMPACT_ATOMS: atom_id res chain seq x y z
N SER A 1 11.59 -10.43 -7.70
CA SER A 1 10.78 -9.47 -8.48
C SER A 1 10.31 -9.98 -9.83
N ASP A 2 10.20 -11.28 -10.06
CA ASP A 2 9.64 -11.85 -11.29
C ASP A 2 8.46 -12.76 -10.97
N ILE A 3 7.41 -12.14 -10.41
CA ILE A 3 6.11 -12.77 -10.24
C ILE A 3 5.18 -12.10 -11.25
N LEU A 4 4.65 -12.91 -12.16
CA LEU A 4 3.62 -12.66 -13.16
C LEU A 4 4.14 -12.54 -14.60
N ASP A 5 4.49 -13.69 -15.16
CA ASP A 5 4.21 -13.94 -16.57
C ASP A 5 3.42 -15.25 -16.68
N ASP A 6 2.10 -15.15 -16.69
CA ASP A 6 1.17 -16.28 -16.88
C ASP A 6 1.24 -16.89 -18.29
N ASN A 7 2.17 -16.42 -19.12
CA ASN A 7 2.49 -16.94 -20.46
C ASN A 7 3.87 -17.56 -20.54
N ALA A 8 4.48 -17.91 -19.41
CA ALA A 8 5.74 -18.64 -19.48
C ALA A 8 5.48 -20.00 -20.11
N SER A 9 5.83 -20.13 -21.38
CA SER A 9 6.08 -21.41 -22.05
C SER A 9 6.81 -22.32 -21.06
N LEU A 10 6.37 -23.56 -20.94
CA LEU A 10 6.99 -24.64 -20.17
C LEU A 10 8.51 -24.67 -20.43
N HIS A 11 9.27 -23.90 -19.68
CA HIS A 11 10.72 -24.04 -19.63
C HIS A 11 11.01 -25.22 -18.70
N PHE A 12 11.36 -26.35 -19.31
CA PHE A 12 11.93 -27.48 -18.59
C PHE A 12 13.32 -27.05 -18.11
N GLY A 13 13.43 -26.71 -16.83
CA GLY A 13 14.70 -26.33 -16.21
C GLY A 13 14.52 -25.45 -14.97
N TYR A 14 15.59 -25.30 -14.23
CA TYR A 14 15.67 -24.37 -13.11
C TYR A 14 15.95 -22.95 -13.61
N SER A 15 15.53 -21.94 -12.85
CA SER A 15 15.94 -20.55 -13.10
C SER A 15 17.47 -20.39 -13.02
N ASN A 16 18.00 -19.30 -13.58
CA ASN A 16 19.43 -19.02 -13.50
C ASN A 16 19.93 -18.72 -12.07
N HIS A 17 19.01 -18.34 -11.19
CA HIS A 17 19.25 -18.09 -9.77
C HIS A 17 18.29 -18.91 -8.92
N MET A 18 18.77 -19.37 -7.79
CA MET A 18 18.02 -20.09 -6.78
C MET A 18 18.36 -19.57 -5.38
N ASP A 19 17.38 -19.65 -4.49
CA ASP A 19 17.56 -19.33 -3.08
C ASP A 19 17.79 -20.59 -2.27
N VAL A 20 18.82 -20.59 -1.43
CA VAL A 20 18.95 -21.59 -0.37
C VAL A 20 17.93 -21.29 0.71
N VAL A 21 16.88 -22.10 0.80
CA VAL A 21 15.83 -21.93 1.82
C VAL A 21 16.35 -22.34 3.19
N LEU A 22 17.12 -23.42 3.25
CA LEU A 22 17.70 -23.96 4.48
C LEU A 22 18.98 -24.72 4.16
N SER A 23 20.05 -24.39 4.86
CA SER A 23 21.32 -25.12 4.81
C SER A 23 21.75 -25.47 6.22
N LYS A 24 22.26 -26.69 6.39
CA LYS A 24 22.88 -27.16 7.62
C LYS A 24 24.19 -27.83 7.30
N HIS A 25 25.27 -27.25 7.84
CA HIS A 25 26.58 -27.87 7.87
C HIS A 25 26.99 -28.04 9.33
N ASP A 26 27.30 -29.25 9.75
CA ASP A 26 27.51 -29.66 11.15
C ASP A 26 26.29 -29.30 12.05
N THR A 27 26.46 -28.30 12.91
CA THR A 27 25.44 -27.78 13.82
C THR A 27 24.93 -26.41 13.46
N ILE A 28 25.44 -25.81 12.39
CA ILE A 28 25.12 -24.42 12.00
C ILE A 28 24.03 -24.42 10.94
N TRP A 29 22.93 -23.69 11.22
CA TRP A 29 21.88 -23.43 10.26
C TRP A 29 22.10 -22.05 9.64
N GLN A 30 22.09 -21.97 8.31
CA GLN A 30 22.16 -20.73 7.57
C GLN A 30 20.85 -20.49 6.84
N GLY A 31 20.39 -19.23 6.83
CA GLY A 31 19.19 -18.79 6.15
C GLY A 31 19.38 -18.47 4.67
N MET A 32 18.35 -17.90 4.03
CA MET A 32 18.29 -17.61 2.60
C MET A 32 19.54 -16.95 2.06
N THR A 33 20.15 -17.56 1.05
CA THR A 33 21.26 -17.02 0.27
C THR A 33 20.97 -17.28 -1.21
N ASP A 34 20.96 -16.24 -2.03
CA ASP A 34 20.82 -16.35 -3.48
C ASP A 34 22.14 -16.85 -4.10
N PHE A 35 22.06 -17.75 -5.08
CA PHE A 35 23.20 -18.25 -5.81
C PHE A 35 22.87 -18.59 -7.27
N GLU A 36 23.88 -18.60 -8.13
CA GLU A 36 23.73 -19.04 -9.52
C GLU A 36 23.50 -20.57 -9.58
N THR A 37 22.43 -20.98 -10.22
CA THR A 37 22.04 -22.39 -10.34
C THR A 37 23.09 -23.25 -11.04
N SER A 38 23.92 -22.65 -11.90
CA SER A 38 25.06 -23.30 -12.54
C SER A 38 26.07 -23.88 -11.56
N ASN A 39 26.13 -23.34 -10.34
CA ASN A 39 27.06 -23.80 -9.30
C ASN A 39 26.50 -24.98 -8.49
N LEU A 40 25.25 -25.40 -8.72
CA LEU A 40 24.52 -26.46 -8.01
C LEU A 40 24.35 -26.22 -6.52
N LEU A 41 25.34 -25.72 -5.82
CA LEU A 41 25.35 -25.36 -4.40
C LEU A 41 26.23 -24.12 -4.20
N PRO A 42 25.92 -23.25 -3.21
CA PRO A 42 26.89 -22.28 -2.72
C PRO A 42 28.15 -22.99 -2.21
N ASN A 43 29.33 -22.55 -2.66
CA ASN A 43 30.62 -23.10 -2.24
C ASN A 43 30.77 -24.61 -2.47
N ILE A 44 30.25 -25.15 -3.58
CA ILE A 44 30.29 -26.57 -3.89
C ILE A 44 31.71 -27.15 -3.86
N GLU A 45 32.74 -26.36 -4.23
CA GLU A 45 34.14 -26.81 -4.21
C GLU A 45 34.59 -27.20 -2.82
N SER A 46 34.25 -26.39 -1.79
CA SER A 46 34.63 -26.72 -0.40
C SER A 46 33.86 -27.93 0.14
N VAL A 47 32.59 -28.09 -0.28
CA VAL A 47 31.78 -29.25 0.13
C VAL A 47 32.34 -30.55 -0.47
N LEU A 48 32.78 -30.52 -1.72
CA LEU A 48 33.38 -31.68 -2.39
C LEU A 48 34.79 -32.04 -1.87
N GLU A 49 35.49 -31.10 -1.24
CA GLU A 49 36.78 -31.39 -0.57
C GLU A 49 36.61 -32.18 0.76
N GLU A 50 35.45 -31.98 1.41
CA GLU A 50 35.16 -32.60 2.72
C GLU A 50 34.33 -33.88 2.61
N GLU A 51 33.54 -34.06 1.52
CA GLU A 51 32.53 -35.13 1.40
C GLU A 51 32.66 -35.88 0.07
N ASP A 52 32.67 -37.22 0.13
CA ASP A 52 32.86 -38.08 -1.04
C ASP A 52 31.62 -38.21 -1.92
N ASN A 53 30.42 -38.12 -1.33
CA ASN A 53 29.16 -38.42 -2.01
C ASN A 53 28.08 -37.41 -1.68
N ILE A 54 27.62 -36.63 -2.69
CA ILE A 54 26.48 -35.75 -2.56
C ILE A 54 25.34 -36.29 -3.43
N LEU A 55 24.16 -36.43 -2.83
CA LEU A 55 22.93 -36.85 -3.49
C LEU A 55 22.04 -35.64 -3.72
N PHE A 56 21.72 -35.34 -4.99
CA PHE A 56 20.73 -34.31 -5.37
C PHE A 56 19.39 -34.96 -5.62
N LEU A 57 18.36 -34.51 -4.89
CA LEU A 57 17.01 -35.05 -4.98
C LEU A 57 16.04 -33.93 -5.32
N PRO A 58 15.31 -34.04 -6.42
CA PRO A 58 14.35 -33.00 -6.81
C PRO A 58 13.17 -32.98 -5.83
N LEU A 59 12.72 -31.76 -5.52
CA LEU A 59 11.52 -31.50 -4.74
C LEU A 59 10.36 -31.22 -5.70
N HIS A 60 9.42 -32.14 -5.76
CA HIS A 60 8.26 -32.07 -6.66
C HIS A 60 6.96 -31.96 -5.89
N VAL A 61 6.00 -31.22 -6.48
CA VAL A 61 4.59 -31.28 -6.13
C VAL A 61 3.81 -31.45 -7.44
N LEU A 62 3.12 -32.57 -7.57
CA LEU A 62 2.46 -32.96 -8.81
C LEU A 62 3.46 -32.95 -10.01
N ASP A 63 3.23 -32.09 -10.99
CA ASP A 63 4.04 -31.92 -12.21
C ASP A 63 5.02 -30.73 -12.14
N HIS A 64 5.10 -30.07 -10.99
CA HIS A 64 5.97 -28.90 -10.80
C HIS A 64 7.19 -29.24 -9.95
N THR A 65 8.38 -28.88 -10.43
CA THR A 65 9.61 -28.90 -9.65
C THR A 65 9.76 -27.60 -8.88
N ILE A 66 9.84 -27.69 -7.54
CA ILE A 66 10.00 -26.52 -6.67
C ILE A 66 11.48 -26.15 -6.51
N GLY A 67 12.35 -27.17 -6.53
CA GLY A 67 13.76 -27.06 -6.30
C GLY A 67 14.38 -28.45 -6.14
N TYR A 68 15.48 -28.51 -5.43
CA TYR A 68 16.13 -29.78 -5.05
C TYR A 68 16.71 -29.71 -3.63
N ALA A 69 16.88 -30.86 -3.02
CA ALA A 69 17.65 -31.04 -1.81
C ALA A 69 18.99 -31.68 -2.16
N ALA A 70 20.09 -31.15 -1.61
CA ALA A 70 21.42 -31.75 -1.68
C ALA A 70 21.79 -32.30 -0.30
N LEU A 71 22.16 -33.56 -0.25
CA LEU A 71 22.43 -34.29 0.99
C LEU A 71 23.75 -35.06 0.85
N VAL A 72 24.53 -35.08 1.89
CA VAL A 72 25.64 -36.04 2.01
C VAL A 72 25.07 -37.45 2.12
N TYR A 73 25.49 -38.33 1.22
CA TYR A 73 24.91 -39.69 1.12
C TYR A 73 25.82 -40.74 1.74
N GLU A 74 25.34 -41.36 2.81
CA GLU A 74 25.98 -42.49 3.46
C GLU A 74 25.10 -43.75 3.28
N PRO A 75 25.49 -44.70 2.39
CA PRO A 75 24.66 -45.86 2.03
C PRO A 75 24.24 -46.73 3.23
N ASP A 76 25.11 -46.91 4.20
CA ASP A 76 24.88 -47.79 5.34
C ASP A 76 23.99 -47.16 6.43
N LYS A 77 23.78 -45.84 6.39
CA LYS A 77 23.02 -45.09 7.40
C LYS A 77 21.69 -44.54 6.87
N MET A 78 21.45 -44.58 5.58
CA MET A 78 20.33 -43.91 4.97
C MET A 78 19.30 -44.87 4.41
N ASN A 79 18.04 -44.77 4.90
CA ASN A 79 16.91 -45.47 4.35
C ASN A 79 16.26 -44.60 3.24
N MET A 80 16.41 -45.01 1.98
CA MET A 80 15.89 -44.29 0.81
C MET A 80 14.37 -44.10 0.83
N GLU A 81 13.60 -45.07 1.36
CA GLU A 81 12.14 -44.96 1.46
C GLU A 81 11.74 -43.87 2.45
N GLN A 82 12.38 -43.81 3.61
CA GLN A 82 12.15 -42.79 4.61
C GLN A 82 12.58 -41.37 4.08
N LEU A 83 13.71 -41.32 3.38
CA LEU A 83 14.18 -40.09 2.76
C LEU A 83 13.19 -39.58 1.72
N TYR A 84 12.68 -40.48 0.87
CA TYR A 84 11.68 -40.13 -0.14
C TYR A 84 10.39 -39.55 0.52
N GLN A 85 9.88 -40.21 1.53
CA GLN A 85 8.72 -39.75 2.29
C GLN A 85 8.97 -38.38 2.95
N PHE A 86 10.15 -38.18 3.51
CA PHE A 86 10.54 -36.90 4.09
C PHE A 86 10.54 -35.80 3.05
N LEU A 87 11.16 -36.01 1.89
CA LEU A 87 11.22 -35.03 0.81
C LEU A 87 9.84 -34.71 0.23
N MET A 88 8.95 -35.70 0.12
CA MET A 88 7.56 -35.46 -0.28
C MET A 88 6.82 -34.59 0.72
N ASN A 89 7.03 -34.81 2.02
CA ASN A 89 6.44 -33.96 3.05
C ASN A 89 7.00 -32.52 3.00
N VAL A 90 8.31 -32.38 2.81
CA VAL A 90 8.96 -31.08 2.66
C VAL A 90 8.43 -30.35 1.42
N SER A 91 8.34 -31.04 0.28
CA SER A 91 7.81 -30.48 -0.95
C SER A 91 6.38 -29.96 -0.77
N THR A 92 5.53 -30.79 -0.15
CA THR A 92 4.13 -30.43 0.14
C THR A 92 4.03 -29.23 1.10
N ALA A 93 4.87 -29.21 2.12
CA ALA A 93 4.91 -28.09 3.07
C ALA A 93 5.34 -26.79 2.41
N LEU A 94 6.39 -26.82 1.59
CA LEU A 94 6.87 -25.65 0.85
C LEU A 94 5.82 -25.10 -0.12
N GLU A 95 5.13 -25.97 -0.85
CA GLU A 95 4.05 -25.58 -1.75
C GLU A 95 2.88 -24.95 -0.98
N THR A 96 2.49 -25.56 0.13
CA THR A 96 1.43 -25.04 1.00
C THR A 96 1.79 -23.63 1.50
N MET A 97 3.04 -23.42 1.90
CA MET A 97 3.53 -22.09 2.32
C MET A 97 3.47 -21.07 1.19
N LYS A 98 3.91 -21.42 -0.03
CA LYS A 98 3.84 -20.55 -1.21
C LYS A 98 2.40 -20.18 -1.54
N VAL A 99 1.49 -21.14 -1.55
CA VAL A 99 0.06 -20.91 -1.81
C VAL A 99 -0.51 -19.98 -0.74
N HIS A 100 -0.19 -20.19 0.52
CA HIS A 100 -0.66 -19.35 1.62
C HIS A 100 -0.13 -17.91 1.51
N GLN A 101 1.16 -17.72 1.22
CA GLN A 101 1.75 -16.40 0.99
C GLN A 101 1.10 -15.68 -0.19
N ARG A 102 0.85 -16.39 -1.30
CA ARG A 102 0.16 -15.84 -2.46
C ARG A 102 -1.27 -15.42 -2.13
N GLN A 103 -2.01 -16.24 -1.38
CA GLN A 103 -3.35 -15.90 -0.92
C GLN A 103 -3.35 -14.66 -0.04
N GLN A 104 -2.43 -14.56 0.93
CA GLN A 104 -2.30 -13.37 1.77
C GLN A 104 -1.97 -12.11 0.97
N SER A 105 -1.07 -12.20 -0.01
CA SER A 105 -0.74 -11.09 -0.89
C SER A 105 -1.95 -10.62 -1.71
N ILE A 106 -2.74 -11.55 -2.24
CA ILE A 106 -3.97 -11.24 -2.98
C ILE A 106 -5.00 -10.59 -2.06
N ILE A 107 -5.21 -11.12 -0.85
CA ILE A 107 -6.13 -10.56 0.14
C ILE A 107 -5.72 -9.13 0.49
N SER A 108 -4.44 -8.90 0.83
CA SER A 108 -3.92 -7.55 1.14
C SER A 108 -4.08 -6.58 -0.03
N SER A 109 -3.86 -7.05 -1.27
CA SER A 109 -4.06 -6.25 -2.47
C SER A 109 -5.53 -5.89 -2.70
N LEU A 110 -6.44 -6.84 -2.44
CA LEU A 110 -7.88 -6.60 -2.53
C LEU A 110 -8.36 -5.65 -1.43
N GLU A 111 -7.90 -5.82 -0.20
CA GLU A 111 -8.20 -4.93 0.92
C GLU A 111 -7.74 -3.51 0.63
N ASN A 112 -6.53 -3.32 0.13
CA ASN A 112 -6.01 -2.01 -0.25
C ASN A 112 -6.87 -1.34 -1.35
N LYS A 113 -7.24 -2.07 -2.40
CA LYS A 113 -8.14 -1.55 -3.45
C LYS A 113 -9.55 -1.24 -2.93
N TYR A 114 -9.95 -1.91 -1.84
CA TYR A 114 -11.27 -1.76 -1.26
C TYR A 114 -11.44 -0.53 -0.36
N ILE A 115 -10.33 -0.02 0.19
CA ILE A 115 -10.32 1.12 1.11
C ILE A 115 -9.58 2.35 0.58
N HIS A 116 -8.88 2.26 -0.56
CA HIS A 116 -8.19 3.38 -1.17
C HIS A 116 -8.78 3.78 -2.53
N ASP A 117 -8.61 5.05 -2.89
CA ASP A 117 -8.88 5.58 -4.21
C ASP A 117 -7.71 5.27 -5.15
N PRO A 118 -7.92 4.63 -6.31
CA PRO A 118 -6.84 4.17 -7.17
C PRO A 118 -6.07 5.31 -7.87
N LEU A 119 -6.67 6.49 -8.01
CA LEU A 119 -6.04 7.62 -8.68
C LEU A 119 -5.12 8.40 -7.73
N THR A 120 -5.59 8.65 -6.51
CA THR A 120 -4.88 9.51 -5.55
C THR A 120 -4.09 8.72 -4.51
N GLY A 121 -4.39 7.44 -4.32
CA GLY A 121 -3.83 6.63 -3.23
C GLY A 121 -4.38 6.98 -1.84
N LEU A 122 -5.18 8.02 -1.71
CA LEU A 122 -5.87 8.38 -0.47
C LEU A 122 -6.88 7.29 -0.08
N PHE A 123 -7.38 7.35 1.15
CA PHE A 123 -8.54 6.54 1.47
C PHE A 123 -9.72 6.91 0.56
N ASN A 124 -10.52 5.92 0.17
CA ASN A 124 -11.83 6.17 -0.37
C ASN A 124 -12.82 6.44 0.79
N ARG A 125 -14.07 6.77 0.47
CA ARG A 125 -15.10 7.04 1.48
C ARG A 125 -15.19 5.94 2.55
N ARG A 126 -15.14 4.68 2.14
CA ARG A 126 -15.22 3.54 3.07
C ARG A 126 -14.00 3.46 3.99
N GLY A 127 -12.79 3.54 3.43
CA GLY A 127 -11.56 3.52 4.19
C GLY A 127 -11.47 4.68 5.19
N PHE A 128 -11.97 5.85 4.79
CA PHE A 128 -12.07 7.02 5.65
C PHE A 128 -12.88 6.73 6.94
N TYR A 129 -14.11 6.25 6.78
CA TYR A 129 -14.94 5.95 7.96
C TYR A 129 -14.32 4.86 8.85
N GLN A 130 -13.78 3.84 8.23
CA GLN A 130 -13.10 2.76 8.96
C GLN A 130 -11.92 3.27 9.80
N LYS A 131 -11.18 4.26 9.27
CA LYS A 131 -10.00 4.81 9.92
C LYS A 131 -10.34 5.89 10.94
N VAL A 132 -11.26 6.79 10.61
CA VAL A 132 -11.56 7.99 11.40
C VAL A 132 -12.50 7.73 12.57
N LEU A 133 -13.46 6.80 12.42
CA LEU A 133 -14.47 6.54 13.45
C LEU A 133 -13.88 6.14 14.82
N PRO A 134 -12.83 5.31 14.92
CA PRO A 134 -12.18 5.03 16.21
C PRO A 134 -11.58 6.29 16.86
N ASP A 135 -10.95 7.17 16.07
CA ASP A 135 -10.35 8.41 16.56
C ASP A 135 -11.42 9.41 16.99
N PHE A 136 -12.51 9.51 16.25
CA PHE A 136 -13.67 10.32 16.62
C PHE A 136 -14.27 9.90 17.98
N ASN A 137 -14.50 8.60 18.15
CA ASN A 137 -15.00 8.04 19.41
C ASN A 137 -14.03 8.25 20.58
N ARG A 138 -12.72 8.20 20.30
CA ARG A 138 -11.70 8.53 21.29
C ARG A 138 -11.79 9.99 21.71
N CYS A 139 -11.97 10.92 20.77
CA CYS A 139 -12.14 12.35 21.08
C CYS A 139 -13.38 12.61 21.94
N ILE A 140 -14.51 11.89 21.73
CA ILE A 140 -15.68 11.95 22.62
C ILE A 140 -15.31 11.56 24.05
N ASN A 141 -14.62 10.41 24.21
CA ASN A 141 -14.30 9.86 25.52
C ASN A 141 -13.25 10.69 26.28
N GLU A 142 -12.35 11.33 25.57
CA GLU A 142 -11.23 12.11 26.14
C GLU A 142 -11.53 13.62 26.17
N GLU A 143 -12.71 14.05 25.74
CA GLU A 143 -13.13 15.46 25.59
C GLU A 143 -12.10 16.29 24.80
N LYS A 144 -11.54 15.68 23.72
CA LYS A 144 -10.55 16.31 22.84
C LYS A 144 -11.21 16.95 21.64
N HIS A 145 -10.56 18.00 21.15
CA HIS A 145 -10.98 18.63 19.90
C HIS A 145 -10.76 17.68 18.70
N PHE A 146 -11.70 17.77 17.79
CA PHE A 146 -11.69 17.07 16.51
C PHE A 146 -11.83 18.08 15.39
N ILE A 147 -11.22 17.81 14.24
CA ILE A 147 -11.30 18.63 13.04
C ILE A 147 -11.89 17.80 11.89
N ALA A 148 -12.75 18.42 11.09
CA ALA A 148 -13.22 17.92 9.81
C ALA A 148 -13.07 19.03 8.77
N ILE A 149 -12.51 18.68 7.62
CA ILE A 149 -12.26 19.55 6.49
C ILE A 149 -12.86 18.94 5.24
N SER A 150 -13.74 19.67 4.55
CA SER A 150 -14.27 19.31 3.25
C SER A 150 -13.61 20.17 2.18
N VAL A 151 -13.20 19.56 1.06
CA VAL A 151 -12.46 20.22 -0.01
C VAL A 151 -13.02 19.79 -1.36
N ASP A 152 -13.24 20.75 -2.24
CA ASP A 152 -13.74 20.54 -3.60
C ASP A 152 -12.79 21.20 -4.61
N LEU A 153 -12.29 20.44 -5.57
CA LEU A 153 -11.42 20.94 -6.64
C LEU A 153 -12.21 21.82 -7.61
N ASN A 154 -11.85 23.10 -7.65
CA ASN A 154 -12.56 24.06 -8.47
C ASN A 154 -12.28 23.89 -9.98
N GLY A 155 -13.35 23.83 -10.77
CA GLY A 155 -13.27 23.90 -12.23
C GLY A 155 -12.76 22.62 -12.91
N LEU A 156 -12.83 21.45 -12.25
CA LEU A 156 -12.42 20.17 -12.84
C LEU A 156 -13.06 19.92 -14.21
N LYS A 157 -14.35 20.22 -14.37
CA LYS A 157 -15.03 20.06 -15.67
C LYS A 157 -14.37 20.91 -16.76
N LYS A 158 -14.01 22.17 -16.47
CA LYS A 158 -13.34 23.06 -17.43
C LYS A 158 -11.95 22.55 -17.79
N ILE A 159 -11.20 22.00 -16.82
CA ILE A 159 -9.90 21.37 -17.06
C ILE A 159 -10.08 20.18 -18.01
N ASN A 160 -11.02 19.28 -17.70
CA ASN A 160 -11.32 18.13 -18.55
C ASN A 160 -11.74 18.53 -19.98
N ASP A 161 -12.64 19.47 -20.10
CA ASP A 161 -13.18 19.90 -21.40
C ASP A 161 -12.12 20.64 -22.26
N THR A 162 -11.13 21.29 -21.62
CA THR A 162 -10.12 22.09 -22.33
C THR A 162 -8.83 21.31 -22.60
N TYR A 163 -8.38 20.51 -21.63
CA TYR A 163 -7.06 19.86 -21.66
C TYR A 163 -7.14 18.31 -21.69
N GLY A 164 -8.34 17.75 -21.48
CA GLY A 164 -8.57 16.30 -21.46
C GLY A 164 -8.57 15.70 -20.06
N HIS A 165 -9.09 14.49 -19.97
CA HIS A 165 -9.23 13.76 -18.69
C HIS A 165 -7.90 13.50 -17.97
N SER A 166 -6.81 13.32 -18.72
CA SER A 166 -5.48 13.12 -18.12
C SER A 166 -5.04 14.32 -17.28
N ASP A 167 -5.33 15.53 -17.73
CA ASP A 167 -5.05 16.76 -16.98
C ASP A 167 -5.96 16.91 -15.77
N GLY A 168 -7.22 16.49 -15.88
CA GLY A 168 -8.12 16.39 -14.74
C GLY A 168 -7.61 15.41 -13.68
N ASP A 169 -7.10 14.25 -14.07
CA ASP A 169 -6.50 13.27 -13.17
C ASP A 169 -5.24 13.82 -12.47
N ILE A 170 -4.43 14.61 -13.18
CA ILE A 170 -3.29 15.33 -12.60
C ILE A 170 -3.76 16.35 -11.56
N ALA A 171 -4.79 17.14 -11.86
CA ALA A 171 -5.34 18.12 -10.93
C ALA A 171 -5.93 17.47 -9.67
N ILE A 172 -6.65 16.35 -9.82
CA ILE A 172 -7.19 15.53 -8.72
C ILE A 172 -6.06 15.01 -7.86
N SER A 173 -5.03 14.41 -8.48
CA SER A 173 -3.86 13.87 -7.77
C SER A 173 -3.08 14.96 -7.04
N ALA A 174 -3.01 16.16 -7.61
CA ALA A 174 -2.39 17.32 -6.99
C ALA A 174 -3.08 17.70 -5.67
N ILE A 175 -4.43 17.82 -5.67
CA ILE A 175 -5.18 18.09 -4.44
C ILE A 175 -4.97 17.00 -3.40
N GLY A 176 -4.97 15.74 -3.81
CA GLY A 176 -4.68 14.62 -2.89
C GLY A 176 -3.32 14.78 -2.19
N ASN A 177 -2.27 15.08 -2.94
CA ASN A 177 -0.92 15.31 -2.40
C ASN A 177 -0.84 16.57 -1.54
N ILE A 178 -1.54 17.65 -1.94
CA ILE A 178 -1.61 18.89 -1.16
C ILE A 178 -2.22 18.61 0.21
N LEU A 179 -3.30 17.84 0.28
CA LEU A 179 -3.96 17.50 1.55
C LEU A 179 -3.05 16.66 2.45
N ILE A 180 -2.38 15.64 1.92
CA ILE A 180 -1.39 14.85 2.71
C ILE A 180 -0.32 15.77 3.29
N ASN A 181 0.25 16.68 2.48
CA ASN A 181 1.29 17.59 2.93
C ASN A 181 0.76 18.71 3.86
N SER A 182 -0.55 18.87 3.94
CA SER A 182 -1.21 19.85 4.81
C SER A 182 -1.65 19.24 6.15
N SER A 183 -1.57 17.94 6.33
CA SER A 183 -1.72 17.29 7.63
C SER A 183 -0.62 17.75 8.59
N PHE A 184 -0.97 17.93 9.86
CA PHE A 184 -0.04 18.32 10.92
C PHE A 184 0.43 17.11 11.73
N GLN A 185 -0.45 16.12 11.90
CA GLN A 185 -0.14 14.88 12.63
C GLN A 185 -0.67 13.67 11.85
N ASP A 186 -1.80 13.12 12.29
CA ASP A 186 -2.36 11.89 11.77
C ASP A 186 -3.77 12.08 11.19
N GLU A 187 -4.09 13.30 10.70
CA GLU A 187 -5.37 13.54 10.05
C GLU A 187 -5.49 12.64 8.81
N THR A 188 -6.61 11.94 8.74
CA THR A 188 -6.88 11.01 7.64
C THR A 188 -7.45 11.75 6.44
N CYS A 189 -6.76 11.65 5.31
CA CYS A 189 -7.18 12.23 4.03
C CYS A 189 -7.89 11.18 3.17
N ALA A 190 -8.98 11.58 2.52
CA ALA A 190 -9.76 10.72 1.64
C ALA A 190 -10.31 11.47 0.43
N ARG A 191 -10.52 10.72 -0.66
CA ARG A 191 -11.32 11.17 -1.80
C ARG A 191 -12.68 10.48 -1.76
N PHE A 192 -13.75 11.27 -1.67
CA PHE A 192 -15.11 10.72 -1.59
C PHE A 192 -15.70 10.42 -2.97
N GLY A 193 -15.25 11.12 -4.00
CA GLY A 193 -15.62 10.89 -5.40
C GLY A 193 -15.39 12.14 -6.24
N GLY A 194 -15.20 11.99 -7.55
CA GLY A 194 -15.05 13.11 -8.47
C GLY A 194 -13.95 14.09 -8.03
N ASP A 195 -14.37 15.29 -7.65
CA ASP A 195 -13.59 16.43 -7.17
C ASP A 195 -13.65 16.65 -5.65
N GLU A 196 -14.34 15.76 -4.90
CA GLU A 196 -14.61 15.90 -3.47
C GLU A 196 -13.59 15.16 -2.61
N PHE A 197 -13.01 15.86 -1.64
CA PHE A 197 -12.06 15.31 -0.67
C PHE A 197 -12.47 15.67 0.75
N VAL A 198 -12.05 14.83 1.70
CA VAL A 198 -12.27 15.05 3.13
C VAL A 198 -10.98 14.75 3.89
N MET A 199 -10.66 15.59 4.87
CA MET A 199 -9.61 15.34 5.86
C MET A 199 -10.23 15.45 7.24
N ALA A 200 -9.93 14.50 8.14
CA ALA A 200 -10.42 14.59 9.51
C ALA A 200 -9.51 13.82 10.48
N GLY A 201 -9.55 14.25 11.75
CA GLY A 201 -8.80 13.61 12.82
C GLY A 201 -8.86 14.38 14.13
N PRO A 202 -8.18 13.89 15.17
CA PRO A 202 -7.97 14.64 16.40
C PRO A 202 -7.21 15.94 16.11
N LEU A 203 -7.68 17.06 16.65
CA LEU A 203 -6.99 18.34 16.53
C LEU A 203 -5.90 18.43 17.60
N ALA A 204 -4.66 18.67 17.18
CA ALA A 204 -3.55 18.82 18.09
C ALA A 204 -3.66 20.11 18.93
N ASP A 205 -3.14 20.06 20.16
CA ASP A 205 -3.13 21.20 21.04
C ASP A 205 -2.38 22.39 20.42
N GLY A 206 -3.00 23.55 20.47
CA GLY A 206 -2.43 24.79 19.95
C GLY A 206 -2.63 25.03 18.45
N LEU A 207 -3.27 24.10 17.74
CA LEU A 207 -3.71 24.31 16.35
C LEU A 207 -5.18 24.72 16.28
N ASP A 208 -5.52 25.48 15.25
CA ASP A 208 -6.90 25.87 14.96
C ASP A 208 -7.26 25.68 13.45
N ALA A 209 -8.46 26.05 13.08
CA ALA A 209 -8.95 25.97 11.70
C ALA A 209 -8.11 26.82 10.73
N ASN A 210 -7.58 27.98 11.19
CA ASN A 210 -6.81 28.89 10.33
C ASN A 210 -5.45 28.29 9.96
N ASP A 211 -4.82 27.53 10.87
CA ASP A 211 -3.55 26.85 10.59
C ASP A 211 -3.69 25.89 9.41
N PHE A 212 -4.79 25.12 9.36
CA PHE A 212 -5.07 24.21 8.26
C PHE A 212 -5.43 24.99 6.97
N TRP A 213 -6.25 26.02 7.09
CA TRP A 213 -6.62 26.88 5.96
C TRP A 213 -5.38 27.47 5.29
N ASP A 214 -4.51 28.09 6.08
CA ASP A 214 -3.30 28.73 5.59
C ASP A 214 -2.34 27.69 4.97
N LYS A 215 -2.16 26.56 5.61
CA LYS A 215 -1.28 25.50 5.13
C LYS A 215 -1.76 24.90 3.80
N ILE A 216 -3.06 24.63 3.65
CA ILE A 216 -3.63 24.11 2.40
C ILE A 216 -3.44 25.14 1.28
N HIS A 217 -3.78 26.40 1.52
CA HIS A 217 -3.61 27.48 0.52
C HIS A 217 -2.14 27.72 0.17
N GLN A 218 -1.24 27.67 1.15
CA GLN A 218 0.19 27.76 0.89
C GLN A 218 0.67 26.61 -0.01
N ASN A 219 0.25 25.38 0.26
CA ASN A 219 0.62 24.23 -0.54
C ASN A 219 0.03 24.26 -1.95
N ILE A 220 -1.20 24.77 -2.12
CA ILE A 220 -1.79 25.05 -3.46
C ILE A 220 -0.93 26.05 -4.22
N ASN A 221 -0.55 27.16 -3.57
CA ASN A 221 0.29 28.19 -4.19
C ASN A 221 1.70 27.68 -4.54
N ILE A 222 2.29 26.86 -3.70
CA ILE A 222 3.58 26.20 -3.98
C ILE A 222 3.44 25.28 -5.18
N TYR A 223 2.41 24.45 -5.21
CA TYR A 223 2.16 23.54 -6.33
C TYR A 223 2.04 24.31 -7.66
N ASN A 224 1.20 25.33 -7.73
CA ASN A 224 0.99 26.14 -8.94
C ASN A 224 2.26 26.85 -9.41
N LYS A 225 3.15 27.26 -8.50
CA LYS A 225 4.44 27.86 -8.85
C LYS A 225 5.47 26.84 -9.34
N MET A 226 5.44 25.64 -8.83
CA MET A 226 6.42 24.59 -9.17
C MET A 226 6.05 23.82 -10.45
N HIS A 227 4.76 23.67 -10.71
CA HIS A 227 4.24 22.92 -11.84
C HIS A 227 3.71 23.90 -12.88
N HIS A 228 4.32 23.90 -14.07
CA HIS A 228 3.91 24.77 -15.18
C HIS A 228 2.74 24.19 -15.97
N ASN A 229 1.65 23.83 -15.28
CA ASN A 229 0.44 23.37 -15.93
C ASN A 229 -0.22 24.57 -16.67
N PRO A 230 -0.97 24.33 -17.76
CA PRO A 230 -1.67 25.40 -18.47
C PRO A 230 -2.88 25.96 -17.70
N TYR A 231 -3.09 25.51 -16.47
CA TYR A 231 -4.14 25.93 -15.54
C TYR A 231 -3.60 25.97 -14.12
N ASP A 232 -4.20 26.81 -13.28
CA ASP A 232 -3.95 26.80 -11.85
C ASP A 232 -4.93 25.85 -11.15
N VAL A 233 -4.39 25.01 -10.24
CA VAL A 233 -5.19 24.22 -9.31
C VAL A 233 -5.72 25.13 -8.21
N SER A 234 -7.00 25.05 -7.91
CA SER A 234 -7.64 25.78 -6.81
C SER A 234 -8.74 24.91 -6.19
N ALA A 235 -9.01 25.10 -4.92
CA ALA A 235 -10.03 24.34 -4.21
C ALA A 235 -10.88 25.27 -3.35
N SER A 236 -12.14 24.89 -3.14
CA SER A 236 -13.00 25.46 -2.10
C SER A 236 -12.91 24.61 -0.86
N ILE A 237 -12.82 25.23 0.31
CA ILE A 237 -12.49 24.59 1.56
C ILE A 237 -13.47 24.99 2.64
N GLY A 238 -13.96 24.00 3.40
CA GLY A 238 -14.74 24.23 4.62
C GLY A 238 -14.11 23.48 5.79
N ILE A 239 -13.99 24.14 6.92
CA ILE A 239 -13.32 23.59 8.11
C ILE A 239 -14.23 23.77 9.33
N ILE A 240 -14.40 22.67 10.07
CA ILE A 240 -15.12 22.66 11.34
C ILE A 240 -14.20 22.05 12.39
N THR A 241 -14.15 22.70 13.55
CA THR A 241 -13.48 22.19 14.75
C THR A 241 -14.40 22.22 15.94
N GLY A 242 -14.27 21.26 16.83
CA GLY A 242 -15.07 21.21 18.06
C GLY A 242 -14.77 19.94 18.86
N ILE A 243 -15.33 19.89 20.07
CA ILE A 243 -15.30 18.67 20.89
C ILE A 243 -16.55 17.87 20.54
N PRO A 244 -16.40 16.65 19.95
CA PRO A 244 -17.57 15.84 19.63
C PRO A 244 -18.25 15.32 20.90
N THR A 245 -19.57 15.21 20.83
CA THR A 245 -20.39 14.64 21.91
C THR A 245 -21.11 13.38 21.44
N PRO A 246 -21.64 12.53 22.34
CA PRO A 246 -22.36 11.32 21.94
C PRO A 246 -23.60 11.58 21.08
N GLU A 247 -24.16 12.79 21.10
CA GLU A 247 -25.34 13.19 20.32
C GLU A 247 -24.98 13.64 18.91
N ILE A 248 -23.70 13.93 18.64
CA ILE A 248 -23.21 14.43 17.35
C ILE A 248 -22.42 13.30 16.66
N SER A 249 -22.84 12.93 15.47
CA SER A 249 -22.15 11.91 14.67
C SER A 249 -20.97 12.49 13.89
N LEU A 250 -20.07 11.61 13.43
CA LEU A 250 -19.00 11.99 12.49
C LEU A 250 -19.59 12.58 11.19
N ASP A 251 -20.76 12.08 10.74
CA ASP A 251 -21.44 12.61 9.57
C ASP A 251 -21.91 14.05 9.76
N ASP A 252 -22.32 14.42 10.97
CA ASP A 252 -22.71 15.81 11.28
C ASP A 252 -21.51 16.76 11.18
N PHE A 253 -20.32 16.33 11.64
CA PHE A 253 -19.09 17.10 11.48
C PHE A 253 -18.72 17.28 10.01
N ILE A 254 -18.77 16.18 9.23
CA ILE A 254 -18.45 16.23 7.79
C ILE A 254 -19.45 17.12 7.06
N LYS A 255 -20.75 16.99 7.36
CA LYS A 255 -21.79 17.79 6.76
C LYS A 255 -21.64 19.28 7.08
N ALA A 256 -21.29 19.62 8.32
CA ALA A 256 -21.04 21.00 8.70
C ALA A 256 -19.82 21.59 7.96
N ALA A 257 -18.75 20.80 7.77
CA ALA A 257 -17.62 21.21 6.95
C ALA A 257 -17.99 21.39 5.46
N ASP A 258 -18.86 20.52 4.93
CA ASP A 258 -19.38 20.65 3.56
C ASP A 258 -20.21 21.91 3.36
N GLU A 259 -21.05 22.28 4.34
CA GLU A 259 -21.81 23.51 4.32
C GLU A 259 -20.93 24.77 4.31
N GLU A 260 -19.81 24.77 5.04
CA GLU A 260 -18.83 25.86 5.01
C GLU A 260 -18.07 25.90 3.67
N MET A 261 -17.66 24.73 3.14
CA MET A 261 -17.04 24.63 1.83
C MET A 261 -17.95 25.17 0.71
N TYR A 262 -19.24 24.89 0.79
CA TYR A 262 -20.21 25.41 -0.19
C TYR A 262 -20.31 26.95 -0.16
N LYS A 263 -20.21 27.58 1.01
CA LYS A 263 -20.16 29.04 1.13
C LYS A 263 -18.90 29.61 0.46
N ASP A 264 -17.76 28.99 0.66
CA ASP A 264 -16.51 29.36 0.02
C ASP A 264 -16.59 29.20 -1.51
N LYS A 265 -17.19 28.10 -1.98
CA LYS A 265 -17.41 27.83 -3.41
C LYS A 265 -18.26 28.92 -4.08
N VAL A 266 -19.32 29.39 -3.43
CA VAL A 266 -20.17 30.48 -3.94
C VAL A 266 -19.38 31.79 -4.04
N LEU A 267 -18.57 32.11 -3.04
CA LEU A 267 -17.70 33.30 -3.07
C LEU A 267 -16.69 33.25 -4.22
N HIS A 268 -16.06 32.11 -4.42
CA HIS A 268 -15.12 31.87 -5.53
C HIS A 268 -15.79 32.02 -6.90
N HIS A 269 -17.02 31.56 -7.09
CA HIS A 269 -17.76 31.73 -8.33
C HIS A 269 -18.06 33.23 -8.63
N GLN A 270 -18.50 33.98 -7.62
CA GLN A 270 -18.82 35.40 -7.77
C GLN A 270 -17.59 36.25 -8.14
N LEU A 271 -16.41 35.91 -7.61
CA LEU A 271 -15.14 36.59 -7.92
C LEU A 271 -14.61 36.28 -9.32
N ARG A 272 -15.00 35.19 -9.95
CA ARG A 272 -14.60 34.82 -11.33
C ARG A 272 -15.52 35.39 -12.42
N GLU A 273 -16.71 35.87 -12.05
CA GLU A 273 -17.68 36.48 -12.97
C GLU A 273 -17.53 38.00 -13.05
N GLN A 274 -16.65 38.61 -12.26
CA GLN A 274 -16.27 40.00 -12.30
C GLN A 274 -14.95 40.21 -13.09
#